data_87e19b34e52219b695bcbcfd12dbd425
#
_entry.id   87e19b34e52219b695bcbcfd12dbd425
#
_cell.length_a   1.000
_cell.length_b   1.000
_cell.length_c   1.000
_cell.angle_alpha   90.00
_cell.angle_beta   90.00
_cell.angle_gamma   90.00
#
_symmetry.space_group_name_H-M   'P 1'
#
loop_
_entity.id
_entity.type
_entity.pdbx_description
1 polymer ?
#
loop_
_entity_poly.entity_id
_entity_poly.type
_entity_poly.pdbx_seq_one_letter_code
_entity_poly.pdbx_strand_id
1 'polypeptide(L)'
;DFETKMIIDVLPSRHKNVLSAYFHSVPLDERKNVEYMSSDMWVSYHDISKIFLPDTIRTIDRFHLLMEFSKKFNSIRCETMKKYALTKNAYQKEKTKRKLKPDEEAIYREACINYYAFKKFSWLFYKTDSDILNPNNDKKFNRVFNRYMNFYDIHEHICSCDNGFEEICNLKYDLDMFFKNSTVETAKENLENLIKD
;
A
#
# COMPACT_ATOMS: atom_id res chain seq x y z
N ASP A 1 -16.83 -12.43 18.97
CA ASP A 1 -16.30 -13.76 19.24
C ASP A 1 -15.77 -14.36 17.93
N PHE A 2 -14.47 -14.70 17.89
CA PHE A 2 -13.82 -15.23 16.68
C PHE A 2 -14.21 -16.68 16.37
N GLU A 3 -14.56 -17.46 17.36
CA GLU A 3 -14.94 -18.87 17.20
C GLU A 3 -16.36 -19.00 16.66
N THR A 4 -17.30 -18.32 17.30
CA THR A 4 -18.73 -18.42 16.96
C THR A 4 -19.14 -17.48 15.83
N LYS A 5 -18.30 -16.52 15.44
CA LYS A 5 -18.61 -15.43 14.51
C LYS A 5 -19.77 -14.52 14.96
N MET A 6 -20.11 -14.54 16.24
CA MET A 6 -21.19 -13.73 16.80
C MET A 6 -20.68 -12.37 17.26
N ILE A 7 -21.50 -11.34 17.03
CA ILE A 7 -21.30 -10.01 17.63
C ILE A 7 -21.67 -10.13 19.11
N ILE A 8 -20.75 -9.77 20.00
CA ILE A 8 -20.97 -9.82 21.44
C ILE A 8 -21.73 -8.59 21.91
N ASP A 9 -21.31 -7.41 21.43
CA ASP A 9 -21.93 -6.13 21.81
C ASP A 9 -21.73 -5.07 20.74
N VAL A 10 -22.56 -4.02 20.76
CA VAL A 10 -22.50 -2.87 19.84
C VAL A 10 -22.59 -1.58 20.65
N LEU A 11 -21.52 -0.79 20.61
CA LEU A 11 -21.47 0.48 21.32
C LEU A 11 -21.98 1.63 20.45
N PRO A 12 -22.64 2.63 21.04
CA PRO A 12 -23.24 3.77 20.29
C PRO A 12 -22.17 4.66 19.66
N SER A 13 -20.95 4.62 20.13
CA SER A 13 -19.84 5.44 19.61
C SER A 13 -18.48 4.82 19.97
N ARG A 14 -17.47 5.11 19.14
CA ARG A 14 -16.07 4.76 19.40
C ARG A 14 -15.30 5.82 20.21
N HIS A 15 -15.95 6.86 20.70
CA HIS A 15 -15.30 7.89 21.49
C HIS A 15 -14.77 7.33 22.81
N LYS A 16 -13.61 7.87 23.25
CA LYS A 16 -12.87 7.38 24.43
C LYS A 16 -13.73 7.28 25.69
N ASN A 17 -14.62 8.26 25.94
CA ASN A 17 -15.53 8.26 27.07
C ASN A 17 -16.53 7.10 27.04
N VAL A 18 -17.09 6.77 25.87
CA VAL A 18 -18.04 5.65 25.72
C VAL A 18 -17.34 4.33 25.91
N LEU A 19 -16.15 4.16 25.30
CA LEU A 19 -15.32 2.96 25.50
C LEU A 19 -14.90 2.81 26.96
N SER A 20 -14.47 3.89 27.63
CA SER A 20 -14.10 3.84 29.04
C SER A 20 -15.28 3.44 29.92
N ALA A 21 -16.46 4.00 29.69
CA ALA A 21 -17.66 3.64 30.44
C ALA A 21 -18.02 2.16 30.25
N TYR A 22 -17.92 1.64 29.03
CA TYR A 22 -18.15 0.23 28.75
C TYR A 22 -17.16 -0.67 29.49
N PHE A 23 -15.86 -0.41 29.39
CA PHE A 23 -14.85 -1.24 30.08
C PHE A 23 -14.91 -1.11 31.60
N HIS A 24 -15.37 0.03 32.13
CA HIS A 24 -15.65 0.13 33.57
C HIS A 24 -16.82 -0.73 34.02
N SER A 25 -17.81 -0.99 33.18
CA SER A 25 -18.94 -1.87 33.51
C SER A 25 -18.60 -3.35 33.48
N VAL A 26 -17.50 -3.73 32.82
CA VAL A 26 -17.02 -5.13 32.76
C VAL A 26 -16.16 -5.41 34.01
N PRO A 27 -16.46 -6.47 34.82
CA PRO A 27 -15.67 -6.82 35.99
C PRO A 27 -14.18 -7.01 35.67
N LEU A 28 -13.31 -6.64 36.61
CA LEU A 28 -11.86 -6.74 36.43
C LEU A 28 -11.40 -8.18 36.14
N ASP A 29 -12.00 -9.17 36.82
CA ASP A 29 -11.63 -10.56 36.62
C ASP A 29 -11.99 -11.07 35.23
N GLU A 30 -13.07 -10.60 34.62
CA GLU A 30 -13.41 -10.89 33.22
C GLU A 30 -12.42 -10.24 32.27
N ARG A 31 -12.04 -8.98 32.54
CA ARG A 31 -11.07 -8.26 31.71
C ARG A 31 -9.68 -8.89 31.73
N LYS A 32 -9.26 -9.48 32.86
CA LYS A 32 -7.99 -10.20 32.97
C LYS A 32 -7.94 -11.51 32.18
N ASN A 33 -9.08 -12.07 31.82
CA ASN A 33 -9.16 -13.27 30.97
C ASN A 33 -9.01 -12.97 29.48
N VAL A 34 -8.90 -11.68 29.08
CA VAL A 34 -8.69 -11.28 27.68
C VAL A 34 -7.21 -11.44 27.32
N GLU A 35 -6.87 -12.47 26.58
CA GLU A 35 -5.51 -12.77 26.16
C GLU A 35 -5.07 -11.89 24.97
N TYR A 36 -5.95 -11.67 24.01
CA TYR A 36 -5.66 -10.95 22.77
C TYR A 36 -6.73 -9.88 22.49
N MET A 37 -6.27 -8.71 22.02
CA MET A 37 -7.13 -7.67 21.49
C MET A 37 -6.63 -7.26 20.10
N SER A 38 -7.45 -7.48 19.08
CA SER A 38 -7.19 -6.97 17.73
C SER A 38 -8.03 -5.72 17.46
N SER A 39 -7.39 -4.68 16.96
CA SER A 39 -8.08 -3.43 16.61
C SER A 39 -7.42 -2.76 15.40
N ASP A 40 -8.07 -1.72 14.86
CA ASP A 40 -7.42 -0.80 13.95
C ASP A 40 -6.35 0.05 14.68
N MET A 41 -5.62 0.87 13.92
CA MET A 41 -4.54 1.71 14.45
C MET A 41 -5.04 3.00 15.12
N TRP A 42 -6.32 3.08 15.52
CA TRP A 42 -6.83 4.28 16.16
C TRP A 42 -6.33 4.43 17.60
N VAL A 43 -5.71 5.58 17.89
CA VAL A 43 -5.02 5.86 19.16
C VAL A 43 -5.89 5.57 20.39
N SER A 44 -7.19 5.89 20.32
CA SER A 44 -8.10 5.64 21.46
C SER A 44 -8.25 4.17 21.82
N TYR A 45 -8.22 3.24 20.85
CA TYR A 45 -8.26 1.81 21.15
C TYR A 45 -6.98 1.36 21.85
N HIS A 46 -5.84 1.88 21.41
CA HIS A 46 -4.56 1.59 22.04
C HIS A 46 -4.50 2.11 23.50
N ASP A 47 -4.93 3.36 23.75
CA ASP A 47 -4.97 3.94 25.08
C ASP A 47 -5.92 3.17 26.02
N ILE A 48 -7.13 2.89 25.55
CA ILE A 48 -8.15 2.16 26.32
C ILE A 48 -7.64 0.75 26.66
N SER A 49 -7.06 0.05 25.72
CA SER A 49 -6.53 -1.29 26.00
C SER A 49 -5.40 -1.28 27.02
N LYS A 50 -4.54 -0.26 27.03
CA LYS A 50 -3.49 -0.13 28.05
C LYS A 50 -4.06 0.06 29.44
N ILE A 51 -5.15 0.82 29.55
CA ILE A 51 -5.76 1.16 30.86
C ILE A 51 -6.60 0.01 31.40
N PHE A 52 -7.43 -0.59 30.54
CA PHE A 52 -8.45 -1.54 30.97
C PHE A 52 -8.07 -3.01 30.78
N LEU A 53 -7.14 -3.29 29.90
CA LEU A 53 -6.68 -4.64 29.54
C LEU A 53 -5.13 -4.70 29.59
N PRO A 54 -4.51 -4.50 30.78
CA PRO A 54 -3.05 -4.32 30.89
C PRO A 54 -2.26 -5.56 30.46
N ASP A 55 -2.79 -6.75 30.73
CA ASP A 55 -2.13 -8.04 30.47
C ASP A 55 -2.39 -8.59 29.06
N THR A 56 -3.21 -7.90 28.27
CA THR A 56 -3.63 -8.33 26.94
C THR A 56 -2.56 -8.08 25.89
N ILE A 57 -2.29 -9.06 25.02
CA ILE A 57 -1.47 -8.91 23.84
C ILE A 57 -2.27 -8.12 22.78
N ARG A 58 -1.73 -6.98 22.39
CA ARG A 58 -2.38 -6.09 21.40
C ARG A 58 -1.87 -6.39 20.00
N THR A 59 -2.79 -6.66 19.11
CA THR A 59 -2.49 -6.91 17.70
C THR A 59 -3.16 -5.84 16.82
N ILE A 60 -2.46 -5.44 15.79
CA ILE A 60 -3.01 -4.54 14.74
C ILE A 60 -3.60 -5.42 13.65
N ASP A 61 -4.80 -5.07 13.20
CA ASP A 61 -5.41 -5.73 12.06
C ASP A 61 -4.58 -5.46 10.79
N ARG A 62 -4.09 -6.55 10.18
CA ARG A 62 -3.31 -6.54 8.94
C ARG A 62 -4.00 -5.75 7.83
N PHE A 63 -5.33 -5.85 7.70
CA PHE A 63 -6.07 -5.15 6.66
C PHE A 63 -5.89 -3.64 6.77
N HIS A 64 -5.96 -3.08 7.97
CA HIS A 64 -5.79 -1.65 8.20
C HIS A 64 -4.36 -1.19 7.91
N LEU A 65 -3.35 -1.99 8.26
CA LEU A 65 -1.96 -1.70 7.92
C LEU A 65 -1.76 -1.64 6.39
N LEU A 66 -2.22 -2.66 5.66
CA LEU A 66 -2.11 -2.72 4.21
C LEU A 66 -2.93 -1.61 3.51
N MET A 67 -4.07 -1.24 4.08
CA MET A 67 -4.88 -0.12 3.57
C MET A 67 -4.15 1.21 3.69
N GLU A 68 -3.53 1.50 4.85
CA GLU A 68 -2.76 2.75 5.04
C GLU A 68 -1.51 2.77 4.16
N PHE A 69 -0.80 1.64 4.05
CA PHE A 69 0.31 1.51 3.10
C PHE A 69 -0.15 1.80 1.66
N SER A 70 -1.27 1.20 1.22
CA SER A 70 -1.82 1.38 -0.13
C SER A 70 -2.20 2.84 -0.41
N LYS A 71 -2.73 3.57 0.58
CA LYS A 71 -3.02 5.01 0.46
C LYS A 71 -1.74 5.81 0.22
N LYS A 72 -0.68 5.55 1.01
CA LYS A 72 0.62 6.23 0.87
C LYS A 72 1.29 5.88 -0.45
N PHE A 73 1.31 4.60 -0.82
CA PHE A 73 1.79 4.14 -2.13
C PHE A 73 1.10 4.88 -3.28
N ASN A 74 -0.24 4.96 -3.25
CA ASN A 74 -0.99 5.67 -4.29
C ASN A 74 -0.71 7.19 -4.30
N SER A 75 -0.46 7.81 -3.14
CA SER A 75 -0.04 9.22 -3.07
C SER A 75 1.28 9.45 -3.82
N ILE A 76 2.31 8.64 -3.51
CA ILE A 76 3.63 8.71 -4.16
C ILE A 76 3.50 8.44 -5.66
N ARG A 77 2.73 7.42 -6.05
CA ARG A 77 2.41 7.14 -7.46
C ARG A 77 1.82 8.37 -8.17
N CYS A 78 0.85 9.03 -7.54
CA CYS A 78 0.22 10.22 -8.11
C CYS A 78 1.18 11.41 -8.18
N GLU A 79 2.07 11.57 -7.22
CA GLU A 79 3.10 12.61 -7.21
C GLU A 79 4.11 12.40 -8.34
N THR A 80 4.60 11.16 -8.51
CA THR A 80 5.49 10.80 -9.61
C THR A 80 4.80 11.01 -10.98
N MET A 81 3.55 10.56 -11.10
CA MET A 81 2.75 10.81 -12.32
C MET A 81 2.61 12.31 -12.63
N LYS A 82 2.45 13.17 -11.60
CA LYS A 82 2.36 14.62 -11.77
C LYS A 82 3.66 15.23 -12.30
N LYS A 83 4.84 14.73 -11.88
CA LYS A 83 6.14 15.17 -12.45
C LYS A 83 6.15 14.98 -13.96
N TYR A 84 5.76 13.79 -14.45
CA TYR A 84 5.65 13.50 -15.88
C TYR A 84 4.56 14.32 -16.58
N ALA A 85 3.44 14.57 -15.92
CA ALA A 85 2.38 15.44 -16.46
C ALA A 85 2.86 16.87 -16.69
N LEU A 86 3.64 17.43 -15.76
CA LEU A 86 4.20 18.79 -15.90
C LEU A 86 5.15 18.88 -17.10
N THR A 87 6.10 17.95 -17.22
CA THR A 87 7.03 17.87 -18.35
C THR A 87 6.27 17.71 -19.67
N LYS A 88 5.35 16.74 -19.74
CA LYS A 88 4.50 16.52 -20.92
C LYS A 88 3.75 17.78 -21.33
N ASN A 89 3.10 18.48 -20.40
CA ASN A 89 2.29 19.65 -20.68
C ASN A 89 3.16 20.87 -21.11
N ALA A 90 4.36 21.01 -20.53
CA ALA A 90 5.31 22.05 -20.95
C ALA A 90 5.71 21.88 -22.42
N TYR A 91 6.17 20.69 -22.79
CA TYR A 91 6.56 20.42 -24.19
C TYR A 91 5.37 20.39 -25.15
N GLN A 92 4.18 19.98 -24.69
CA GLN A 92 2.95 20.08 -25.48
C GLN A 92 2.67 21.54 -25.88
N LYS A 93 2.82 22.51 -24.98
CA LYS A 93 2.66 23.95 -25.26
C LYS A 93 3.74 24.48 -26.21
N GLU A 94 4.99 24.01 -26.03
CA GLU A 94 6.07 24.41 -26.96
C GLU A 94 5.82 23.85 -28.38
N LYS A 95 5.35 22.61 -28.48
CA LYS A 95 5.03 21.94 -29.75
C LYS A 95 3.96 22.68 -30.59
N THR A 96 3.07 23.43 -29.92
CA THR A 96 2.09 24.29 -30.64
C THR A 96 2.70 25.57 -31.23
N LYS A 97 3.87 25.99 -30.74
CA LYS A 97 4.54 27.24 -31.18
C LYS A 97 5.66 26.99 -32.17
N ARG A 98 6.37 25.87 -32.05
CA ARG A 98 7.52 25.50 -32.85
C ARG A 98 7.71 23.99 -32.93
N LYS A 99 8.49 23.54 -33.92
CA LYS A 99 8.95 22.15 -33.94
C LYS A 99 9.97 21.93 -32.84
N LEU A 100 9.79 20.85 -32.05
CA LEU A 100 10.73 20.45 -31.01
C LEU A 100 12.05 19.97 -31.65
N LYS A 101 13.16 20.18 -30.95
CA LYS A 101 14.44 19.55 -31.27
C LYS A 101 14.38 18.05 -30.98
N PRO A 102 15.27 17.23 -31.57
CA PRO A 102 15.26 15.79 -31.37
C PRO A 102 15.36 15.34 -29.90
N ASP A 103 16.19 16.01 -29.11
CA ASP A 103 16.33 15.79 -27.67
C ASP A 103 15.08 16.17 -26.88
N GLU A 104 14.47 17.30 -27.18
CA GLU A 104 13.20 17.75 -26.61
C GLU A 104 12.05 16.79 -26.94
N GLU A 105 12.01 16.29 -28.19
CA GLU A 105 11.01 15.32 -28.64
C GLU A 105 11.18 13.98 -27.89
N ALA A 106 12.43 13.57 -27.61
CA ALA A 106 12.70 12.36 -26.82
C ALA A 106 12.17 12.50 -25.37
N ILE A 107 12.49 13.61 -24.70
CA ILE A 107 12.00 13.92 -23.35
C ILE A 107 10.47 13.99 -23.32
N TYR A 108 9.87 14.63 -24.32
CA TYR A 108 8.41 14.70 -24.44
C TYR A 108 7.77 13.33 -24.58
N ARG A 109 8.33 12.45 -25.44
CA ARG A 109 7.83 11.09 -25.65
C ARG A 109 7.93 10.27 -24.37
N GLU A 110 9.07 10.32 -23.69
CA GLU A 110 9.28 9.63 -22.42
C GLU A 110 8.27 10.11 -21.37
N ALA A 111 8.10 11.42 -21.21
CA ALA A 111 7.11 11.96 -20.27
C ALA A 111 5.68 11.54 -20.61
N CYS A 112 5.33 11.44 -21.90
CA CYS A 112 4.04 10.91 -22.35
C CYS A 112 3.88 9.44 -21.98
N ILE A 113 4.88 8.60 -22.28
CA ILE A 113 4.86 7.17 -21.97
C ILE A 113 4.65 6.97 -20.48
N ASN A 114 5.51 7.57 -19.64
CA ASN A 114 5.46 7.39 -18.18
C ASN A 114 4.15 7.93 -17.59
N TYR A 115 3.69 9.12 -18.00
CA TYR A 115 2.40 9.64 -17.55
C TYR A 115 1.24 8.66 -17.83
N TYR A 116 1.15 8.14 -19.07
CA TYR A 116 0.08 7.21 -19.42
C TYR A 116 0.27 5.82 -18.82
N ALA A 117 1.50 5.39 -18.60
CA ALA A 117 1.81 4.15 -17.90
C ALA A 117 1.29 4.19 -16.46
N PHE A 118 1.66 5.20 -15.68
CA PHE A 118 1.15 5.41 -14.31
C PHE A 118 -0.37 5.54 -14.24
N LYS A 119 -0.98 6.16 -15.25
CA LYS A 119 -2.43 6.36 -15.28
C LYS A 119 -3.21 5.11 -15.63
N LYS A 120 -2.79 4.37 -16.67
CA LYS A 120 -3.52 3.21 -17.21
C LYS A 120 -3.28 1.92 -16.44
N PHE A 121 -2.08 1.75 -15.91
CA PHE A 121 -1.64 0.49 -15.31
C PHE A 121 -1.51 0.58 -13.78
N SER A 122 -2.10 1.59 -13.14
CA SER A 122 -2.11 1.72 -11.69
C SER A 122 -2.66 0.49 -10.96
N TRP A 123 -3.56 -0.25 -11.58
CA TRP A 123 -4.15 -1.46 -11.03
C TRP A 123 -3.15 -2.63 -10.88
N LEU A 124 -2.05 -2.65 -11.66
CA LEU A 124 -1.01 -3.67 -11.55
C LEU A 124 -0.35 -3.69 -10.17
N PHE A 125 -0.22 -2.54 -9.52
CA PHE A 125 0.40 -2.45 -8.19
C PHE A 125 -0.41 -3.11 -7.07
N TYR A 126 -1.69 -3.38 -7.32
CA TYR A 126 -2.58 -4.05 -6.35
C TYR A 126 -2.79 -5.53 -6.68
N LYS A 127 -2.10 -6.03 -7.72
CA LYS A 127 -2.10 -7.45 -8.06
C LYS A 127 -0.89 -8.12 -7.43
N THR A 128 -1.17 -9.05 -6.54
CA THR A 128 -0.18 -9.98 -5.97
C THR A 128 -0.20 -11.33 -6.71
N ASP A 129 -0.98 -11.40 -7.77
CA ASP A 129 -1.19 -12.61 -8.55
C ASP A 129 0.04 -12.88 -9.44
N SER A 130 0.79 -13.91 -9.08
CA SER A 130 1.97 -14.35 -9.83
C SER A 130 1.67 -14.69 -11.30
N ASP A 131 0.44 -15.09 -11.60
CA ASP A 131 0.05 -15.45 -12.96
C ASP A 131 -0.02 -14.24 -13.89
N ILE A 132 -0.46 -13.09 -13.37
CA ILE A 132 -0.52 -11.84 -14.14
C ILE A 132 0.87 -11.23 -14.33
N LEU A 133 1.70 -11.24 -13.28
CA LEU A 133 3.05 -10.68 -13.28
C LEU A 133 4.12 -11.75 -13.57
N ASN A 134 3.81 -12.71 -14.45
CA ASN A 134 4.76 -13.71 -14.89
C ASN A 134 5.55 -13.21 -16.11
N PRO A 135 6.91 -13.16 -16.06
CA PRO A 135 7.74 -12.71 -17.17
C PRO A 135 7.60 -13.58 -18.43
N ASN A 136 7.15 -14.85 -18.28
CA ASN A 136 6.96 -15.78 -19.39
C ASN A 136 5.60 -15.64 -20.09
N ASN A 137 4.73 -14.75 -19.64
CA ASN A 137 3.46 -14.51 -20.31
C ASN A 137 3.64 -13.92 -21.70
N ASP A 138 2.72 -14.24 -22.61
CA ASP A 138 2.72 -13.74 -23.97
C ASP A 138 2.75 -12.20 -24.03
N LYS A 139 3.66 -11.68 -24.84
CA LYS A 139 3.77 -10.24 -25.07
C LYS A 139 2.77 -9.81 -26.14
N LYS A 140 2.01 -8.73 -25.84
CA LYS A 140 1.05 -8.11 -26.76
C LYS A 140 1.50 -6.70 -27.10
N PHE A 141 1.14 -6.22 -28.29
CA PHE A 141 1.47 -4.85 -28.68
C PHE A 141 0.78 -3.83 -27.75
N ASN A 142 1.59 -3.05 -27.07
CA ASN A 142 1.10 -2.01 -26.14
C ASN A 142 1.22 -0.64 -26.78
N ARG A 143 0.08 0.03 -26.99
CA ARG A 143 0.03 1.35 -27.65
C ARG A 143 0.67 2.48 -26.84
N VAL A 144 0.74 2.35 -25.50
CA VAL A 144 1.38 3.39 -24.65
C VAL A 144 2.88 3.38 -24.88
N PHE A 145 3.47 2.19 -24.90
CA PHE A 145 4.92 1.99 -25.06
C PHE A 145 5.36 1.84 -26.51
N ASN A 146 4.41 1.67 -27.44
CA ASN A 146 4.65 1.38 -28.85
C ASN A 146 5.60 0.18 -29.08
N ARG A 147 5.45 -0.87 -28.26
CA ARG A 147 6.24 -2.12 -28.33
C ARG A 147 5.45 -3.31 -27.79
N TYR A 148 5.95 -4.51 -28.03
CA TYR A 148 5.38 -5.74 -27.46
C TYR A 148 5.83 -5.90 -26.01
N MET A 149 4.89 -6.04 -25.09
CA MET A 149 5.10 -6.17 -23.64
C MET A 149 4.02 -7.05 -23.04
N ASN A 150 4.36 -7.78 -21.97
CA ASN A 150 3.41 -8.37 -21.06
C ASN A 150 3.21 -7.45 -19.82
N PHE A 151 2.40 -7.86 -18.89
CA PHE A 151 2.14 -7.03 -17.69
C PHE A 151 3.34 -6.98 -16.74
N TYR A 152 4.18 -8.01 -16.74
CA TYR A 152 5.44 -7.99 -16.00
C TYR A 152 6.37 -6.89 -16.53
N ASP A 153 6.62 -6.86 -17.86
CA ASP A 153 7.47 -5.82 -18.47
C ASP A 153 6.96 -4.40 -18.18
N ILE A 154 5.62 -4.22 -18.17
CA ILE A 154 4.98 -2.92 -17.88
C ILE A 154 5.19 -2.55 -16.42
N HIS A 155 5.02 -3.48 -15.49
CA HIS A 155 5.22 -3.27 -14.07
C HIS A 155 6.66 -2.87 -13.78
N GLU A 156 7.62 -3.65 -14.26
CA GLU A 156 9.05 -3.36 -14.12
C GLU A 156 9.42 -1.97 -14.66
N HIS A 157 8.94 -1.64 -15.86
CA HIS A 157 9.19 -0.32 -16.43
C HIS A 157 8.67 0.81 -15.54
N ILE A 158 7.46 0.69 -14.98
CA ILE A 158 6.88 1.75 -14.14
C ILE A 158 7.60 1.84 -12.80
N CYS A 159 7.98 0.72 -12.19
CA CYS A 159 8.72 0.71 -10.93
C CYS A 159 10.11 1.36 -11.09
N SER A 160 10.83 1.10 -12.20
CA SER A 160 12.19 1.57 -12.42
C SER A 160 12.32 2.96 -13.08
N CYS A 161 11.21 3.62 -13.44
CA CYS A 161 11.30 4.90 -14.17
C CYS A 161 11.59 6.13 -13.30
N ASP A 162 11.47 6.04 -11.98
CA ASP A 162 11.77 7.11 -11.01
C ASP A 162 12.32 6.45 -9.74
N ASN A 163 13.52 6.85 -9.31
CA ASN A 163 14.22 6.22 -8.18
C ASN A 163 13.38 6.20 -6.90
N GLY A 164 12.69 7.30 -6.57
CA GLY A 164 11.84 7.35 -5.37
C GLY A 164 10.60 6.47 -5.49
N PHE A 165 10.14 6.21 -6.72
CA PHE A 165 9.06 5.26 -6.95
C PHE A 165 9.55 3.80 -6.93
N GLU A 166 10.77 3.53 -7.36
CA GLU A 166 11.42 2.23 -7.26
C GLU A 166 11.56 1.79 -5.80
N GLU A 167 12.02 2.68 -4.93
CA GLU A 167 12.12 2.40 -3.49
C GLU A 167 10.79 1.95 -2.87
N ILE A 168 9.69 2.66 -3.18
CA ILE A 168 8.38 2.28 -2.64
C ILE A 168 7.82 1.00 -3.28
N CYS A 169 8.19 0.67 -4.53
CA CYS A 169 7.86 -0.61 -5.16
C CYS A 169 8.59 -1.76 -4.45
N ASN A 170 9.86 -1.59 -4.13
CA ASN A 170 10.66 -2.57 -3.38
C ASN A 170 10.07 -2.77 -1.98
N LEU A 171 9.81 -1.69 -1.25
CA LEU A 171 9.17 -1.78 0.07
C LEU A 171 7.82 -2.51 0.02
N LYS A 172 7.03 -2.28 -1.04
CA LYS A 172 5.77 -3.01 -1.23
C LYS A 172 6.01 -4.51 -1.41
N TYR A 173 6.99 -4.88 -2.23
CA TYR A 173 7.35 -6.28 -2.44
C TYR A 173 7.80 -6.94 -1.12
N ASP A 174 8.66 -6.29 -0.36
CA ASP A 174 9.18 -6.79 0.91
C ASP A 174 8.07 -6.96 1.95
N LEU A 175 7.13 -6.01 2.00
CA LEU A 175 5.95 -6.10 2.87
C LEU A 175 5.04 -7.28 2.47
N ASP A 176 4.82 -7.50 1.17
CA ASP A 176 4.04 -8.64 0.67
C ASP A 176 4.74 -9.96 1.01
N MET A 177 6.08 -10.03 0.87
CA MET A 177 6.90 -11.20 1.21
C MET A 177 6.92 -11.45 2.72
N PHE A 178 6.99 -10.41 3.54
CA PHE A 178 6.86 -10.51 4.98
C PHE A 178 5.57 -11.22 5.37
N PHE A 179 4.43 -10.77 4.86
CA PHE A 179 3.14 -11.39 5.19
C PHE A 179 2.93 -12.80 4.60
N LYS A 180 3.61 -13.13 3.52
CA LYS A 180 3.51 -14.43 2.86
C LYS A 180 4.36 -15.49 3.55
N ASN A 181 5.55 -15.12 4.01
CA ASN A 181 6.58 -16.06 4.44
C ASN A 181 6.79 -16.12 5.94
N SER A 182 6.27 -15.13 6.71
CA SER A 182 6.45 -15.13 8.16
C SER A 182 5.51 -16.10 8.86
N THR A 183 6.07 -16.86 9.79
CA THR A 183 5.32 -17.68 10.77
C THR A 183 5.29 -16.95 12.12
N VAL A 184 4.59 -17.50 13.10
CA VAL A 184 4.57 -16.94 14.47
C VAL A 184 5.97 -16.85 15.07
N GLU A 185 6.84 -17.82 14.76
CA GLU A 185 8.21 -17.92 15.29
C GLU A 185 9.14 -16.92 14.59
N THR A 186 8.98 -16.69 13.29
CA THR A 186 9.88 -15.87 12.48
C THR A 186 9.41 -14.42 12.27
N ALA A 187 8.16 -14.12 12.60
CA ALA A 187 7.55 -12.81 12.30
C ALA A 187 8.31 -11.64 12.94
N LYS A 188 8.79 -11.81 14.18
CA LYS A 188 9.53 -10.73 14.87
C LYS A 188 10.84 -10.42 14.18
N GLU A 189 11.65 -11.43 13.88
CA GLU A 189 12.94 -11.28 13.19
C GLU A 189 12.76 -10.70 11.79
N ASN A 190 11.79 -11.22 11.02
CA ASN A 190 11.49 -10.73 9.68
C ASN A 190 11.02 -9.27 9.69
N LEU A 191 10.24 -8.87 10.71
CA LEU A 191 9.81 -7.47 10.86
C LEU A 191 10.99 -6.55 11.23
N GLU A 192 11.87 -6.99 12.12
CA GLU A 192 13.07 -6.22 12.50
C GLU A 192 14.00 -6.03 11.30
N ASN A 193 14.12 -7.00 10.42
CA ASN A 193 14.88 -6.89 9.18
C ASN A 193 14.22 -5.91 8.21
N LEU A 194 12.91 -6.04 7.98
CA LEU A 194 12.15 -5.12 7.11
C LEU A 194 12.23 -3.64 7.53
N ILE A 195 12.44 -3.36 8.83
CA ILE A 195 12.55 -1.98 9.34
C ILE A 195 13.98 -1.42 9.20
N LYS A 196 15.01 -2.29 9.13
CA LYS A 196 16.42 -1.87 9.02
C LYS A 196 16.85 -1.55 7.58
N ASP A 197 16.22 -2.19 6.61
CA ASP A 197 16.43 -1.97 5.17
C ASP A 197 15.65 -0.72 4.70
#